data_0a2c2363703aa61083f65ddadb1e0f4c
#
_entry.id   0a2c2363703aa61083f65ddadb1e0f4c
#
_cell.length_a   1.000
_cell.length_b   1.000
_cell.length_c   1.000
_cell.angle_alpha   90.00
_cell.angle_beta   90.00
_cell.angle_gamma   90.00
#
_symmetry.space_group_name_H-M   'P 1'
#
loop_
_entity.id
_entity.type
_entity.pdbx_description
1 polymer ?
#
loop_
_entity_poly.entity_id
_entity_poly.type
_entity_poly.pdbx_seq_one_letter_code
_entity_poly.pdbx_strand_id
1 'polypeptide(L)'
;INVYNIFNIGLPRKLTYHKKDNVVERMYQVKDIVVSFTFHALANDVVHDWVDRFHHGLSSDLFEYAFAQQGLGIVRYDDIRYQNNTHDTLNYKRAIIDVTFRTEVSDEFVVNSVEQVNIKGNIVNSYDDVEVNIDYK
;
A
#
# COMPACT_ATOMS: atom_id res chain seq x y z
N ILE A 1 -5.07 -2.38 18.06
CA ILE A 1 -4.75 -1.82 16.73
C ILE A 1 -5.65 -2.50 15.71
N ASN A 2 -6.26 -1.71 14.85
CA ASN A 2 -7.13 -2.22 13.80
C ASN A 2 -6.84 -1.48 12.49
N VAL A 3 -6.63 -2.24 11.40
CA VAL A 3 -6.56 -1.69 10.04
C VAL A 3 -7.96 -1.73 9.46
N TYR A 4 -8.54 -0.57 9.15
CA TYR A 4 -9.92 -0.56 8.69
C TYR A 4 -10.11 -0.03 7.26
N ASN A 5 -9.08 0.54 6.67
CA ASN A 5 -9.17 0.99 5.28
C ASN A 5 -7.82 0.98 4.58
N ILE A 6 -7.83 0.64 3.27
CA ILE A 6 -6.66 0.63 2.40
C ILE A 6 -7.07 1.24 1.06
N PHE A 7 -6.36 2.29 0.63
CA PHE A 7 -6.62 2.98 -0.62
C PHE A 7 -5.42 2.87 -1.57
N ASN A 8 -5.68 2.62 -2.84
CA ASN A 8 -4.66 2.76 -3.88
C ASN A 8 -4.49 4.24 -4.23
N ILE A 9 -3.24 4.70 -4.28
CA ILE A 9 -2.90 6.07 -4.66
C ILE A 9 -2.30 6.07 -6.06
N GLY A 10 -3.03 6.70 -6.99
CA GLY A 10 -2.64 6.76 -8.40
C GLY A 10 -2.72 5.41 -9.12
N LEU A 11 -2.16 5.37 -10.32
CA LEU A 11 -2.06 4.16 -11.13
C LEU A 11 -0.79 3.37 -10.76
N PRO A 12 -0.83 2.03 -10.88
CA PRO A 12 0.36 1.21 -10.69
C PRO A 12 1.43 1.59 -11.71
N ARG A 13 2.69 1.64 -11.26
CA ARG A 13 3.84 1.80 -12.13
C ARG A 13 4.33 0.42 -12.54
N LYS A 14 4.69 0.29 -13.80
CA LYS A 14 5.21 -0.94 -14.37
C LYS A 14 6.68 -0.73 -14.77
N LEU A 15 7.53 -1.65 -14.34
CA LEU A 15 8.91 -1.74 -14.77
C LEU A 15 9.15 -3.11 -15.38
N THR A 16 9.67 -3.14 -16.61
CA THR A 16 10.04 -4.39 -17.28
C THR A 16 11.55 -4.47 -17.36
N TYR A 17 12.14 -5.59 -16.96
CA TYR A 17 13.58 -5.82 -17.02
C TYR A 17 13.91 -7.30 -17.27
N HIS A 18 15.12 -7.54 -17.76
CA HIS A 18 15.63 -8.89 -17.97
C HIS A 18 16.35 -9.41 -16.72
N LYS A 19 15.96 -10.61 -16.28
CA LYS A 19 16.59 -11.31 -15.17
C LYS A 19 16.99 -12.71 -15.64
N LYS A 20 18.27 -12.90 -15.93
CA LYS A 20 18.79 -14.09 -16.63
C LYS A 20 18.07 -14.25 -17.98
N ASP A 21 17.44 -15.40 -18.21
CA ASP A 21 16.77 -15.74 -19.48
C ASP A 21 15.28 -15.38 -19.48
N ASN A 22 14.80 -14.68 -18.46
CA ASN A 22 13.38 -14.32 -18.31
C ASN A 22 13.18 -12.82 -18.39
N VAL A 23 12.04 -12.42 -18.97
CA VAL A 23 11.52 -11.05 -18.84
C VAL A 23 10.68 -10.99 -17.58
N VAL A 24 10.98 -10.05 -16.70
CA VAL A 24 10.27 -9.84 -15.44
C VAL A 24 9.59 -8.49 -15.50
N GLU A 25 8.30 -8.48 -15.19
CA GLU A 25 7.54 -7.27 -14.94
C GLU A 25 7.39 -7.08 -13.44
N ARG A 26 7.80 -5.91 -12.94
CA ARG A 26 7.54 -5.49 -11.58
C ARG A 26 6.50 -4.37 -11.58
N MET A 27 5.42 -4.60 -10.85
CA MET A 27 4.38 -3.59 -10.65
C MET A 27 4.52 -2.98 -9.27
N TYR A 28 4.52 -1.66 -9.21
CA TYR A 28 4.58 -0.89 -7.97
C TYR A 28 3.26 -0.17 -7.76
N GLN A 29 2.70 -0.28 -6.58
CA GLN A 29 1.49 0.44 -6.19
C GLN A 29 1.71 1.16 -4.87
N VAL A 30 1.50 2.46 -4.86
CA VAL A 30 1.46 3.25 -3.62
C VAL A 30 0.08 3.08 -2.99
N LYS A 31 0.05 2.82 -1.69
CA LYS A 31 -1.17 2.64 -0.91
C LYS A 31 -1.15 3.49 0.35
N ASP A 32 -2.30 4.07 0.67
CA ASP A 32 -2.56 4.66 1.98
C ASP A 32 -3.36 3.67 2.82
N ILE A 33 -2.89 3.45 4.04
CA ILE A 33 -3.46 2.50 5.01
C ILE A 33 -3.92 3.30 6.22
N VAL A 34 -5.20 3.21 6.57
CA VAL A 34 -5.73 3.86 7.77
C VAL A 34 -5.77 2.85 8.91
N VAL A 35 -5.03 3.17 9.96
CA VAL A 35 -4.88 2.33 11.15
C VAL A 35 -5.45 3.05 12.36
N SER A 36 -6.41 2.41 13.04
CA SER A 36 -6.96 2.88 14.31
C SER A 36 -6.13 2.32 15.47
N PHE A 37 -5.56 3.21 16.24
CA PHE A 37 -4.93 2.88 17.54
C PHE A 37 -5.93 3.15 18.65
N THR A 38 -6.21 2.13 19.43
CA THR A 38 -7.16 2.21 20.54
C THR A 38 -6.45 1.94 21.86
N PHE A 39 -6.58 2.86 22.77
CA PHE A 39 -6.04 2.81 24.11
C PHE A 39 -7.18 2.53 25.10
N HIS A 40 -7.00 1.57 25.98
CA HIS A 40 -7.99 1.19 26.98
C HIS A 40 -7.36 1.18 28.37
N ALA A 41 -8.01 1.77 29.35
CA ALA A 41 -7.66 1.62 30.75
C ALA A 41 -8.89 1.79 31.66
N LEU A 42 -8.78 1.33 32.89
CA LEU A 42 -9.78 1.51 33.91
C LEU A 42 -9.75 2.94 34.49
N ALA A 43 -8.60 3.58 34.49
CA ALA A 43 -8.41 4.94 34.99
C ALA A 43 -8.28 5.95 33.84
N ASN A 44 -8.95 7.08 33.98
CA ASN A 44 -8.98 8.14 32.97
C ASN A 44 -7.60 8.71 32.67
N ASP A 45 -6.86 9.04 33.73
CA ASP A 45 -5.59 9.76 33.62
C ASP A 45 -4.54 8.94 32.87
N VAL A 46 -4.57 7.62 33.03
CA VAL A 46 -3.64 6.70 32.34
C VAL A 46 -3.91 6.69 30.83
N VAL A 47 -5.19 6.67 30.40
CA VAL A 47 -5.52 6.68 28.96
C VAL A 47 -5.12 8.00 28.31
N HIS A 48 -5.38 9.11 28.98
CA HIS A 48 -4.99 10.43 28.49
C HIS A 48 -3.49 10.56 28.33
N ASP A 49 -2.71 10.20 29.34
CA ASP A 49 -1.25 10.28 29.30
C ASP A 49 -0.67 9.41 28.16
N TRP A 50 -1.18 8.20 27.98
CA TRP A 50 -0.69 7.29 26.94
C TRP A 50 -1.02 7.78 25.54
N VAL A 51 -2.26 8.22 25.29
CA VAL A 51 -2.67 8.66 23.96
C VAL A 51 -2.02 10.01 23.60
N ASP A 52 -1.86 10.92 24.58
CA ASP A 52 -1.19 12.19 24.34
C ASP A 52 0.29 12.01 24.03
N ARG A 53 0.99 11.12 24.74
CA ARG A 53 2.38 10.76 24.42
C ARG A 53 2.51 10.12 23.05
N PHE A 54 1.57 9.24 22.69
CA PHE A 54 1.55 8.64 21.36
C PHE A 54 1.31 9.69 20.28
N HIS A 55 0.30 10.55 20.48
CA HIS A 55 -0.03 11.63 19.56
C HIS A 55 1.15 12.60 19.34
N HIS A 56 1.81 13.04 20.42
CA HIS A 56 3.02 13.85 20.30
C HIS A 56 4.17 13.09 19.64
N GLY A 57 4.29 11.79 19.92
CA GLY A 57 5.29 10.92 19.29
C GLY A 57 5.14 10.84 17.78
N LEU A 58 3.90 10.88 17.24
CA LEU A 58 3.66 10.84 15.80
C LEU A 58 4.27 12.03 15.04
N SER A 59 4.50 13.16 15.72
CA SER A 59 5.19 14.35 15.16
C SER A 59 6.70 14.33 15.41
N SER A 60 7.25 13.28 15.98
CA SER A 60 8.66 13.21 16.31
C SER A 60 9.47 12.47 15.23
N ASP A 61 10.70 12.95 15.00
CA ASP A 61 11.65 12.31 14.08
C ASP A 61 11.90 10.83 14.44
N LEU A 62 11.80 10.50 15.74
CA LEU A 62 12.00 9.13 16.23
C LEU A 62 10.93 8.17 15.68
N PHE A 63 9.66 8.58 15.73
CA PHE A 63 8.55 7.75 15.21
C PHE A 63 8.58 7.72 13.68
N GLU A 64 8.82 8.88 13.02
CA GLU A 64 8.98 8.91 11.56
C GLU A 64 10.09 7.96 11.10
N TYR A 65 11.25 7.99 11.77
CA TYR A 65 12.33 7.08 11.47
C TYR A 65 11.96 5.61 11.73
N ALA A 66 11.33 5.30 12.86
CA ALA A 66 10.92 3.94 13.19
C ALA A 66 9.92 3.35 12.18
N PHE A 67 8.95 4.14 11.74
CA PHE A 67 7.99 3.72 10.71
C PHE A 67 8.64 3.63 9.34
N ALA A 68 9.51 4.56 8.98
CA ALA A 68 10.24 4.54 7.71
C ALA A 68 11.11 3.27 7.56
N GLN A 69 11.70 2.76 8.65
CA GLN A 69 12.44 1.50 8.64
C GLN A 69 11.56 0.29 8.29
N GLN A 70 10.25 0.39 8.50
CA GLN A 70 9.25 -0.61 8.13
C GLN A 70 8.58 -0.33 6.76
N GLY A 71 9.09 0.65 6.02
CA GLY A 71 8.50 1.06 4.74
C GLY A 71 7.18 1.82 4.86
N LEU A 72 6.91 2.43 6.01
CA LEU A 72 5.71 3.19 6.30
C LEU A 72 6.04 4.68 6.48
N GLY A 73 5.43 5.54 5.68
CA GLY A 73 5.47 6.99 5.88
C GLY A 73 4.20 7.49 6.55
N ILE A 74 4.30 8.31 7.57
CA ILE A 74 3.14 8.96 8.18
C ILE A 74 2.64 10.06 7.24
N VAL A 75 1.37 9.98 6.80
CA VAL A 75 0.73 10.97 5.93
C VAL A 75 -0.02 12.00 6.75
N ARG A 76 -0.83 11.53 7.67
CA ARG A 76 -1.63 12.34 8.59
C ARG A 76 -2.10 11.49 9.76
N TYR A 77 -2.52 12.16 10.82
CA TYR A 77 -3.25 11.56 11.93
C TYR A 77 -4.38 12.49 12.36
N ASP A 78 -5.45 11.89 12.85
CA ASP A 78 -6.65 12.61 13.26
C ASP A 78 -6.55 13.03 14.74
N ASP A 79 -7.46 13.90 15.17
CA ASP A 79 -7.60 14.26 16.57
C ASP A 79 -8.00 13.06 17.44
N ILE A 80 -7.59 13.08 18.70
CA ILE A 80 -7.90 12.04 19.67
C ILE A 80 -9.40 12.05 19.97
N ARG A 81 -10.04 10.89 19.80
CA ARG A 81 -11.46 10.70 20.14
C ARG A 81 -11.57 9.93 21.45
N TYR A 82 -12.18 10.54 22.45
CA TYR A 82 -12.43 9.90 23.74
C TYR A 82 -13.82 9.30 23.80
N GLN A 83 -13.91 8.05 24.27
CA GLN A 83 -15.17 7.32 24.44
C GLN A 83 -15.22 6.71 25.83
N ASN A 84 -16.36 6.88 26.51
CA ASN A 84 -16.63 6.25 27.77
C ASN A 84 -17.58 5.08 27.50
N ASN A 85 -17.11 3.86 27.67
CA ASN A 85 -17.96 2.68 27.56
C ASN A 85 -18.23 2.14 28.96
N THR A 86 -19.52 2.02 29.32
CA THR A 86 -19.97 1.29 30.52
C THR A 86 -20.35 -0.12 30.10
N HIS A 87 -19.55 -1.09 30.47
CA HIS A 87 -19.88 -2.50 30.28
C HIS A 87 -19.88 -3.17 31.64
N ASP A 88 -20.98 -3.77 32.05
CA ASP A 88 -21.13 -4.55 33.28
C ASP A 88 -20.52 -3.92 34.56
N THR A 89 -20.97 -2.76 34.96
CA THR A 89 -20.49 -2.05 36.16
C THR A 89 -19.05 -1.53 36.15
N LEU A 90 -18.24 -1.87 35.14
CA LEU A 90 -16.89 -1.35 34.98
C LEU A 90 -16.87 -0.20 33.95
N ASN A 91 -16.41 0.98 34.39
CA ASN A 91 -16.21 2.12 33.52
C ASN A 91 -14.86 2.00 32.81
N TYR A 92 -14.85 1.54 31.56
CA TYR A 92 -13.66 1.57 30.71
C TYR A 92 -13.53 2.92 30.04
N LYS A 93 -12.37 3.49 30.13
CA LYS A 93 -11.98 4.68 29.37
C LYS A 93 -11.29 4.23 28.12
N ARG A 94 -11.70 4.80 27.00
CA ARG A 94 -11.19 4.48 25.67
C ARG A 94 -10.81 5.76 24.95
N ALA A 95 -9.61 5.76 24.35
CA ALA A 95 -9.21 6.80 23.43
C ALA A 95 -8.80 6.15 22.10
N ILE A 96 -9.16 6.80 21.00
CA ILE A 96 -8.92 6.30 19.65
C ILE A 96 -8.23 7.43 18.87
N ILE A 97 -7.19 7.05 18.14
CA ILE A 97 -6.54 7.91 17.14
C ILE A 97 -6.38 7.14 15.84
N ASP A 98 -6.77 7.73 14.73
CA ASP A 98 -6.59 7.18 13.40
C ASP A 98 -5.37 7.79 12.75
N VAL A 99 -4.49 6.95 12.24
CA VAL A 99 -3.25 7.33 11.56
C VAL A 99 -3.28 6.78 10.15
N THR A 100 -3.02 7.63 9.17
CA THR A 100 -2.88 7.23 7.77
C THR A 100 -1.41 7.09 7.44
N PHE A 101 -1.02 5.89 7.08
CA PHE A 101 0.33 5.56 6.62
C PHE A 101 0.35 5.38 5.11
N ARG A 102 1.45 5.76 4.49
CA ARG A 102 1.74 5.48 3.08
C ARG A 102 2.81 4.43 2.96
N THR A 103 2.58 3.47 2.08
CA THR A 103 3.55 2.43 1.75
C THR A 103 3.55 2.13 0.26
N GLU A 104 4.64 1.54 -0.22
CA GLU A 104 4.73 1.02 -1.58
C GLU A 104 4.71 -0.51 -1.53
N VAL A 105 3.85 -1.11 -2.32
CA VAL A 105 3.79 -2.56 -2.51
C VAL A 105 4.26 -2.89 -3.92
N SER A 106 5.11 -3.89 -4.05
CA SER A 106 5.56 -4.35 -5.36
C SER A 106 5.37 -5.84 -5.53
N ASP A 107 4.91 -6.23 -6.72
CA ASP A 107 4.75 -7.61 -7.14
C ASP A 107 5.59 -7.87 -8.39
N GLU A 108 6.27 -9.02 -8.46
CA GLU A 108 7.05 -9.45 -9.62
C GLU A 108 6.31 -10.57 -10.36
N PHE A 109 6.22 -10.42 -11.68
CA PHE A 109 5.64 -11.42 -12.57
C PHE A 109 6.66 -11.82 -13.63
N VAL A 110 6.86 -13.12 -13.83
CA VAL A 110 7.63 -13.62 -14.97
C VAL A 110 6.73 -13.60 -16.19
N VAL A 111 7.13 -12.86 -17.22
CA VAL A 111 6.40 -12.76 -18.47
C VAL A 111 7.17 -13.54 -19.53
N ASN A 112 6.48 -14.42 -20.24
CA ASN A 112 7.09 -15.11 -21.36
C ASN A 112 7.37 -14.10 -22.48
N SER A 113 8.61 -14.06 -22.97
CA SER A 113 8.93 -13.26 -24.14
C SER A 113 8.29 -13.88 -25.38
N VAL A 114 7.66 -13.05 -26.21
CA VAL A 114 7.26 -13.47 -27.56
C VAL A 114 8.47 -13.27 -28.45
N GLU A 115 9.13 -14.36 -28.82
CA GLU A 115 10.35 -14.32 -29.65
C GLU A 115 10.04 -14.13 -31.14
N GLN A 116 8.87 -14.59 -31.58
CA GLN A 116 8.47 -14.53 -32.98
C GLN A 116 6.95 -14.42 -33.14
N VAL A 117 6.49 -13.48 -33.96
CA VAL A 117 5.10 -13.35 -34.37
C VAL A 117 4.99 -13.52 -35.87
N ASN A 118 4.34 -14.58 -36.31
CA ASN A 118 4.04 -14.81 -37.71
C ASN A 118 2.62 -14.29 -38.01
N ILE A 119 2.53 -13.27 -38.85
CA ILE A 119 1.23 -12.71 -39.29
C ILE A 119 1.04 -13.17 -40.74
N LYS A 120 0.00 -14.00 -40.96
CA LYS A 120 -0.49 -14.35 -42.28
C LYS A 120 -1.77 -13.59 -42.57
N GLY A 121 -1.77 -12.78 -43.60
CA GLY A 121 -2.95 -12.02 -44.01
C GLY A 121 -3.16 -12.10 -45.50
N ASN A 122 -4.42 -12.27 -45.92
CA ASN A 122 -4.81 -12.15 -47.33
C ASN A 122 -5.24 -10.71 -47.61
N ILE A 123 -4.61 -10.06 -48.60
CA ILE A 123 -5.01 -8.75 -49.05
C ILE A 123 -6.12 -8.96 -50.08
N VAL A 124 -7.33 -8.50 -49.75
CA VAL A 124 -8.57 -8.79 -50.50
C VAL A 124 -8.55 -8.32 -51.98
N ASN A 125 -7.58 -7.53 -52.43
CA ASN A 125 -7.45 -7.02 -53.79
C ASN A 125 -6.07 -7.25 -54.43
N SER A 126 -5.27 -8.18 -53.92
CA SER A 126 -3.99 -8.56 -54.52
C SER A 126 -3.95 -10.06 -54.76
N TYR A 127 -3.43 -10.45 -55.91
CA TYR A 127 -3.34 -11.85 -56.34
C TYR A 127 -2.18 -12.62 -55.66
N ASP A 128 -1.43 -11.95 -54.78
CA ASP A 128 -0.28 -12.54 -54.11
C ASP A 128 -0.48 -12.58 -52.61
N ASP A 129 -0.20 -13.74 -51.98
CA ASP A 129 -0.11 -13.89 -50.52
C ASP A 129 1.15 -13.19 -50.04
N VAL A 130 1.03 -12.24 -49.11
CA VAL A 130 2.18 -11.57 -48.47
C VAL A 130 2.42 -12.20 -47.10
N GLU A 131 3.55 -12.84 -46.93
CA GLU A 131 4.02 -13.35 -45.64
C GLU A 131 4.94 -12.30 -45.02
N VAL A 132 4.54 -11.75 -43.87
CA VAL A 132 5.36 -10.78 -43.11
C VAL A 132 5.91 -11.48 -41.87
N ASN A 133 7.23 -11.69 -41.84
CA ASN A 133 7.93 -12.16 -40.65
C ASN A 133 8.52 -10.98 -39.90
N ILE A 134 8.09 -10.80 -38.65
CA ILE A 134 8.65 -9.77 -37.77
C ILE A 134 9.51 -10.46 -36.70
N ASP A 135 10.82 -10.34 -36.83
CA ASP A 135 11.77 -10.80 -35.82
C ASP A 135 12.01 -9.67 -34.81
N TYR A 136 11.64 -9.88 -33.56
CA TYR A 136 12.05 -9.02 -32.46
C TYR A 136 13.36 -9.56 -31.87
N LYS A 137 14.42 -8.82 -32.06
CA LYS A 137 15.68 -9.06 -31.35
C LYS A 137 15.71 -8.35 -30.01
#